data_a74e24abae42ffc4425334cb78313ca0
#
_entry.id   a74e24abae42ffc4425334cb78313ca0
#
_cell.length_a   1.000
_cell.length_b   1.000
_cell.length_c   1.000
_cell.angle_alpha   90.00
_cell.angle_beta   90.00
_cell.angle_gamma   90.00
#
_symmetry.space_group_name_H-M   'P 1'
#
loop_
_entity.id
_entity.type
_entity.pdbx_description
1 polymer ?
#
loop_
_entity_poly.entity_id
_entity_poly.type
_entity_poly.pdbx_seq_one_letter_code
_entity_poly.pdbx_strand_id
1 'polypeptide(L)'
;GDVTVSYKPQYLETPSEELVMSILNDAIQNHDTTLIGPLELRPLLQKQLNELSGGELQRVAIALCLSRDANVFLLDEPSAYLDVEQRLNASRVISDFIYLTGKSAIIVDHDLLFIDYISNSLIVFDGIPAKEGHARGPYEMEKGMNHFLDGLDITLRRDQENRRPRVNKKDSQMDQKQKREGKLYYS
;
A
#
# COMPACT_ATOMS: atom_id res chain seq x y z
N GLY A 1 -13.63 24.07 -0.98
CA GLY A 1 -14.09 23.24 -2.10
C GLY A 1 -14.37 21.84 -1.58
N ASP A 2 -15.29 21.15 -2.24
CA ASP A 2 -15.62 19.77 -1.86
C ASP A 2 -14.43 18.84 -2.15
N VAL A 3 -14.17 17.92 -1.25
CA VAL A 3 -13.13 16.89 -1.41
C VAL A 3 -13.77 15.69 -2.11
N THR A 4 -13.28 15.36 -3.30
CA THR A 4 -13.69 14.17 -4.03
C THR A 4 -12.78 13.00 -3.65
N VAL A 5 -13.38 11.84 -3.40
CA VAL A 5 -12.68 10.65 -2.94
C VAL A 5 -12.90 9.49 -3.92
N SER A 6 -11.82 8.80 -4.28
CA SER A 6 -11.87 7.52 -4.95
C SER A 6 -11.44 6.41 -3.99
N TYR A 7 -12.19 5.32 -3.96
CA TYR A 7 -11.98 4.22 -3.00
C TYR A 7 -11.76 2.89 -3.71
N LYS A 8 -10.70 2.20 -3.30
CA LYS A 8 -10.43 0.79 -3.61
C LYS A 8 -10.68 -0.05 -2.36
N PRO A 9 -11.73 -0.89 -2.33
CA PRO A 9 -12.02 -1.74 -1.18
C PRO A 9 -11.03 -2.91 -1.08
N GLN A 10 -10.95 -3.51 0.11
CA GLN A 10 -10.14 -4.70 0.39
C GLN A 10 -10.57 -5.89 -0.49
N TYR A 11 -11.86 -6.17 -0.52
CA TYR A 11 -12.42 -7.27 -1.31
C TYR A 11 -12.99 -6.76 -2.62
N LEU A 12 -12.61 -7.42 -3.70
CA LEU A 12 -13.07 -7.13 -5.04
C LEU A 12 -14.06 -8.23 -5.44
N GLU A 13 -15.34 -7.92 -5.39
CA GLU A 13 -16.37 -8.81 -5.91
C GLU A 13 -16.36 -8.75 -7.45
N THR A 14 -16.12 -9.88 -8.08
CA THR A 14 -16.05 -9.94 -9.54
C THR A 14 -16.79 -11.14 -10.13
N PRO A 15 -18.10 -11.15 -10.08
CA PRO A 15 -18.88 -12.06 -10.94
C PRO A 15 -19.08 -11.52 -12.36
N SER A 16 -18.42 -10.43 -12.74
CA SER A 16 -18.70 -9.71 -13.98
C SER A 16 -17.98 -10.32 -15.19
N GLU A 17 -18.72 -10.56 -16.26
CA GLU A 17 -18.20 -10.89 -17.60
C GLU A 17 -17.73 -9.64 -18.36
N GLU A 18 -17.67 -8.49 -17.70
CA GLU A 18 -17.24 -7.23 -18.29
C GLU A 18 -15.75 -7.27 -18.62
N LEU A 19 -15.38 -6.72 -19.76
CA LEU A 19 -13.99 -6.66 -20.20
C LEU A 19 -13.20 -5.63 -19.39
N VAL A 20 -11.96 -5.96 -19.05
CA VAL A 20 -11.04 -5.05 -18.37
C VAL A 20 -10.90 -3.71 -19.10
N MET A 21 -10.82 -3.74 -20.43
CA MET A 21 -10.72 -2.51 -21.22
C MET A 21 -11.92 -1.58 -21.07
N SER A 22 -13.10 -2.11 -20.83
CA SER A 22 -14.32 -1.29 -20.65
C SER A 22 -14.26 -0.50 -19.35
N ILE A 23 -13.87 -1.15 -18.25
CA ILE A 23 -13.78 -0.50 -16.94
C ILE A 23 -12.56 0.42 -16.80
N LEU A 24 -11.49 0.16 -17.55
CA LEU A 24 -10.26 0.97 -17.53
C LEU A 24 -10.20 2.00 -18.67
N ASN A 25 -11.31 2.33 -19.32
CA ASN A 25 -11.32 3.24 -20.46
C ASN A 25 -10.63 4.59 -20.15
N ASP A 26 -10.93 5.20 -19.00
CA ASP A 26 -10.30 6.46 -18.59
C ASP A 26 -8.79 6.30 -18.32
N ALA A 27 -8.39 5.19 -17.70
CA ALA A 27 -6.99 4.88 -17.48
C ALA A 27 -6.22 4.68 -18.79
N ILE A 28 -6.84 4.03 -19.78
CA ILE A 28 -6.26 3.80 -21.11
C ILE A 28 -6.07 5.12 -21.86
N GLN A 29 -7.07 5.99 -21.81
CA GLN A 29 -7.02 7.25 -22.53
C GLN A 29 -6.07 8.29 -21.92
N ASN A 30 -6.05 8.39 -20.59
CA ASN A 30 -5.39 9.48 -19.89
C ASN A 30 -4.12 9.06 -19.11
N HIS A 31 -3.94 7.77 -18.82
CA HIS A 31 -2.93 7.24 -17.91
C HIS A 31 -2.22 5.99 -18.42
N ASP A 32 -2.14 5.80 -19.77
CA ASP A 32 -1.52 4.61 -20.34
C ASP A 32 -0.05 4.43 -19.90
N THR A 33 0.71 5.51 -19.90
CA THR A 33 2.14 5.49 -19.53
C THR A 33 2.39 5.51 -18.02
N THR A 34 1.42 5.97 -17.23
CA THR A 34 1.57 6.12 -15.77
C THR A 34 0.89 5.01 -14.98
N LEU A 35 -0.12 4.36 -15.53
CA LEU A 35 -0.85 3.27 -14.87
C LEU A 35 -0.87 1.98 -15.70
N ILE A 36 -1.36 2.01 -16.94
CA ILE A 36 -1.61 0.78 -17.73
C ILE A 36 -0.32 0.04 -18.03
N GLY A 37 0.69 0.74 -18.53
CA GLY A 37 2.00 0.16 -18.83
C GLY A 37 2.72 -0.32 -17.57
N PRO A 38 2.97 0.54 -16.57
CA PRO A 38 3.71 0.19 -15.37
C PRO A 38 3.06 -0.90 -14.50
N LEU A 39 1.72 -0.98 -14.44
CA LEU A 39 1.00 -2.06 -13.75
C LEU A 39 0.85 -3.33 -14.62
N GLU A 40 1.45 -3.36 -15.83
CA GLU A 40 1.42 -4.50 -16.75
C GLU A 40 -0.01 -4.96 -17.10
N LEU A 41 -0.90 -4.01 -17.37
CA LEU A 41 -2.30 -4.30 -17.62
C LEU A 41 -2.64 -4.57 -19.09
N ARG A 42 -1.75 -4.21 -20.02
CA ARG A 42 -2.01 -4.37 -21.47
C ARG A 42 -2.41 -5.80 -21.88
N PRO A 43 -1.77 -6.87 -21.36
CA PRO A 43 -2.17 -8.25 -21.68
C PRO A 43 -3.54 -8.64 -21.13
N LEU A 44 -4.07 -7.87 -20.16
CA LEU A 44 -5.33 -8.17 -19.48
C LEU A 44 -6.53 -7.48 -20.11
N LEU A 45 -6.33 -6.48 -20.97
CA LEU A 45 -7.40 -5.61 -21.48
C LEU A 45 -8.53 -6.35 -22.19
N GLN A 46 -8.22 -7.47 -22.84
CA GLN A 46 -9.20 -8.31 -23.57
C GLN A 46 -9.79 -9.44 -22.72
N LYS A 47 -9.35 -9.60 -21.48
CA LYS A 47 -9.90 -10.58 -20.53
C LYS A 47 -11.18 -10.05 -19.88
N GLN A 48 -12.05 -10.96 -19.48
CA GLN A 48 -13.16 -10.66 -18.58
C GLN A 48 -12.67 -10.58 -17.14
N LEU A 49 -13.34 -9.81 -16.28
CA LEU A 49 -12.95 -9.65 -14.88
C LEU A 49 -12.94 -10.96 -14.09
N ASN A 50 -13.88 -11.87 -14.40
CA ASN A 50 -13.98 -13.20 -13.78
C ASN A 50 -12.88 -14.18 -14.22
N GLU A 51 -12.10 -13.85 -15.27
CA GLU A 51 -10.96 -14.65 -15.74
C GLU A 51 -9.63 -14.25 -15.07
N LEU A 52 -9.63 -13.16 -14.30
CA LEU A 52 -8.41 -12.64 -13.68
C LEU A 52 -8.02 -13.42 -12.42
N SER A 53 -6.73 -13.67 -12.27
CA SER A 53 -6.17 -14.08 -10.97
C SER A 53 -6.31 -12.96 -9.94
N GLY A 54 -6.20 -13.30 -8.65
CA GLY A 54 -6.29 -12.31 -7.57
C GLY A 54 -5.29 -11.14 -7.73
N GLY A 55 -4.05 -11.43 -8.13
CA GLY A 55 -3.04 -10.39 -8.36
C GLY A 55 -3.31 -9.54 -9.62
N GLU A 56 -3.80 -10.13 -10.70
CA GLU A 56 -4.24 -9.40 -11.89
C GLU A 56 -5.40 -8.46 -11.56
N LEU A 57 -6.40 -8.96 -10.85
CA LEU A 57 -7.55 -8.19 -10.42
C LEU A 57 -7.16 -7.04 -9.50
N GLN A 58 -6.23 -7.28 -8.58
CA GLN A 58 -5.72 -6.26 -7.67
C GLN A 58 -5.04 -5.11 -8.43
N ARG A 59 -4.21 -5.41 -9.43
CA ARG A 59 -3.56 -4.39 -10.27
C ARG A 59 -4.59 -3.59 -11.09
N VAL A 60 -5.62 -4.26 -11.63
CA VAL A 60 -6.73 -3.62 -12.32
C VAL A 60 -7.49 -2.67 -11.39
N ALA A 61 -7.79 -3.11 -10.15
CA ALA A 61 -8.50 -2.28 -9.18
C ALA A 61 -7.68 -1.07 -8.71
N ILE A 62 -6.36 -1.19 -8.58
CA ILE A 62 -5.48 -0.06 -8.30
C ILE A 62 -5.58 0.97 -9.42
N ALA A 63 -5.44 0.53 -10.69
CA ALA A 63 -5.53 1.42 -11.84
C ALA A 63 -6.90 2.10 -11.95
N LEU A 64 -7.98 1.35 -11.74
CA LEU A 64 -9.35 1.88 -11.75
C LEU A 64 -9.56 2.93 -10.65
N CYS A 65 -9.03 2.71 -9.46
CA CYS A 65 -9.14 3.67 -8.37
C CYS A 65 -8.39 4.97 -8.71
N LEU A 66 -7.13 4.85 -9.17
CA LEU A 66 -6.27 6.00 -9.44
C LEU A 66 -6.67 6.79 -10.68
N SER A 67 -7.33 6.18 -11.65
CA SER A 67 -7.76 6.87 -12.88
C SER A 67 -9.00 7.77 -12.71
N ARG A 68 -9.72 7.63 -11.59
CA ARG A 68 -10.91 8.46 -11.32
C ARG A 68 -10.51 9.89 -10.97
N ASP A 69 -11.34 10.85 -11.36
CA ASP A 69 -11.15 12.24 -10.95
C ASP A 69 -11.49 12.41 -9.46
N ALA A 70 -10.42 12.44 -8.64
CA ALA A 70 -10.49 12.57 -7.19
C ALA A 70 -9.36 13.42 -6.64
N ASN A 71 -9.57 14.03 -5.47
CA ASN A 71 -8.53 14.76 -4.73
C ASN A 71 -7.78 13.83 -3.79
N VAL A 72 -8.48 12.83 -3.25
CA VAL A 72 -7.94 11.86 -2.29
C VAL A 72 -8.27 10.44 -2.74
N PHE A 73 -7.27 9.58 -2.73
CA PHE A 73 -7.41 8.16 -3.01
C PHE A 73 -7.34 7.36 -1.71
N LEU A 74 -8.33 6.51 -1.48
CA LEU A 74 -8.34 5.58 -0.36
C LEU A 74 -8.09 4.17 -0.90
N LEU A 75 -6.99 3.53 -0.48
CA LEU A 75 -6.67 2.17 -0.91
C LEU A 75 -6.60 1.25 0.32
N ASP A 76 -7.46 0.25 0.33
CA ASP A 76 -7.53 -0.73 1.40
C ASP A 76 -6.85 -2.02 0.95
N GLU A 77 -5.76 -2.39 1.64
CA GLU A 77 -4.87 -3.52 1.36
C GLU A 77 -4.48 -3.66 -0.13
N PRO A 78 -3.86 -2.63 -0.73
CA PRO A 78 -3.45 -2.71 -2.14
C PRO A 78 -2.33 -3.72 -2.40
N SER A 79 -1.62 -4.20 -1.38
CA SER A 79 -0.59 -5.24 -1.51
C SER A 79 -1.15 -6.67 -1.54
N ALA A 80 -2.44 -6.86 -1.21
CA ALA A 80 -3.07 -8.18 -1.16
C ALA A 80 -2.97 -8.91 -2.51
N TYR A 81 -2.77 -10.24 -2.48
CA TYR A 81 -2.63 -11.12 -3.64
C TYR A 81 -1.44 -10.85 -4.58
N LEU A 82 -0.63 -9.83 -4.28
CA LEU A 82 0.58 -9.51 -5.05
C LEU A 82 1.79 -10.28 -4.50
N ASP A 83 2.63 -10.78 -5.38
CA ASP A 83 3.95 -11.27 -5.00
C ASP A 83 4.90 -10.12 -4.63
N VAL A 84 6.11 -10.43 -4.17
CA VAL A 84 7.06 -9.42 -3.69
C VAL A 84 7.44 -8.41 -4.77
N GLU A 85 7.63 -8.86 -6.00
CA GLU A 85 8.00 -7.99 -7.12
C GLU A 85 6.84 -7.09 -7.52
N GLN A 86 5.65 -7.65 -7.62
CA GLN A 86 4.42 -6.92 -7.90
C GLN A 86 4.10 -5.88 -6.82
N ARG A 87 4.32 -6.20 -5.53
CA ARG A 87 4.17 -5.23 -4.42
C ARG A 87 5.09 -4.03 -4.56
N LEU A 88 6.37 -4.28 -4.83
CA LEU A 88 7.35 -3.20 -5.03
C LEU A 88 7.00 -2.36 -6.26
N ASN A 89 6.56 -2.99 -7.33
CA ASN A 89 6.12 -2.27 -8.52
C ASN A 89 4.87 -1.44 -8.26
N ALA A 90 3.85 -2.02 -7.64
CA ALA A 90 2.62 -1.32 -7.29
C ALA A 90 2.87 -0.13 -6.34
N SER A 91 3.73 -0.30 -5.31
CA SER A 91 4.09 0.79 -4.41
C SER A 91 4.72 1.97 -5.15
N ARG A 92 5.64 1.67 -6.10
CA ARG A 92 6.28 2.70 -6.93
C ARG A 92 5.25 3.40 -7.82
N VAL A 93 4.43 2.63 -8.53
CA VAL A 93 3.42 3.21 -9.44
C VAL A 93 2.45 4.11 -8.71
N ILE A 94 1.95 3.69 -7.54
CA ILE A 94 1.06 4.52 -6.72
C ILE A 94 1.77 5.80 -6.27
N SER A 95 2.99 5.68 -5.71
CA SER A 95 3.76 6.85 -5.26
C SER A 95 4.04 7.84 -6.38
N ASP A 96 4.50 7.35 -7.55
CA ASP A 96 4.81 8.19 -8.70
C ASP A 96 3.54 8.88 -9.22
N PHE A 97 2.42 8.16 -9.29
CA PHE A 97 1.15 8.73 -9.72
C PHE A 97 0.68 9.85 -8.80
N ILE A 98 0.71 9.62 -7.48
CA ILE A 98 0.32 10.63 -6.47
C ILE A 98 1.23 11.86 -6.54
N TYR A 99 2.54 11.64 -6.67
CA TYR A 99 3.51 12.72 -6.79
C TYR A 99 3.29 13.56 -8.07
N LEU A 100 3.16 12.90 -9.23
CA LEU A 100 2.98 13.56 -10.52
C LEU A 100 1.67 14.34 -10.63
N THR A 101 0.62 13.85 -9.99
CA THR A 101 -0.70 14.50 -10.04
C THR A 101 -0.90 15.53 -8.94
N GLY A 102 -0.01 15.60 -7.94
CA GLY A 102 -0.15 16.50 -6.78
C GLY A 102 -1.35 16.18 -5.90
N LYS A 103 -1.83 14.93 -5.96
CA LYS A 103 -2.97 14.43 -5.18
C LYS A 103 -2.50 13.83 -3.85
N SER A 104 -3.44 13.33 -3.06
CA SER A 104 -3.16 12.65 -1.78
C SER A 104 -3.71 11.24 -1.78
N ALA A 105 -3.04 10.32 -1.07
CA ALA A 105 -3.55 8.98 -0.84
C ALA A 105 -3.50 8.62 0.65
N ILE A 106 -4.50 7.89 1.11
CA ILE A 106 -4.52 7.21 2.40
C ILE A 106 -4.57 5.71 2.11
N ILE A 107 -3.60 4.98 2.63
CA ILE A 107 -3.41 3.56 2.35
C ILE A 107 -3.45 2.82 3.67
N VAL A 108 -4.30 1.80 3.76
CA VAL A 108 -4.33 0.83 4.85
C VAL A 108 -3.72 -0.46 4.34
N ASP A 109 -2.68 -0.95 5.01
CA ASP A 109 -2.04 -2.21 4.66
C ASP A 109 -1.41 -2.85 5.91
N HIS A 110 -1.22 -4.14 5.89
CA HIS A 110 -0.55 -4.89 6.95
C HIS A 110 0.87 -5.35 6.57
N ASP A 111 1.27 -5.17 5.32
CA ASP A 111 2.61 -5.46 4.85
C ASP A 111 3.56 -4.31 5.17
N LEU A 112 4.40 -4.48 6.19
CA LEU A 112 5.34 -3.45 6.64
C LEU A 112 6.36 -3.04 5.56
N LEU A 113 6.72 -3.97 4.66
CA LEU A 113 7.60 -3.66 3.54
C LEU A 113 6.91 -2.72 2.55
N PHE A 114 5.65 -3.01 2.23
CA PHE A 114 4.87 -2.17 1.34
C PHE A 114 4.66 -0.77 1.95
N ILE A 115 4.29 -0.70 3.24
CA ILE A 115 4.13 0.57 3.97
C ILE A 115 5.44 1.37 3.97
N ASP A 116 6.59 0.73 4.23
CA ASP A 116 7.91 1.38 4.25
C ASP A 116 8.27 2.01 2.90
N TYR A 117 7.88 1.37 1.80
CA TYR A 117 8.18 1.86 0.45
C TYR A 117 7.24 2.97 -0.03
N ILE A 118 5.96 2.95 0.40
CA ILE A 118 4.94 3.82 -0.18
C ILE A 118 4.66 5.07 0.65
N SER A 119 4.90 5.02 1.96
CA SER A 119 4.41 6.06 2.88
C SER A 119 5.43 7.17 3.13
N ASN A 120 4.92 8.41 3.20
CA ASN A 120 5.67 9.57 3.66
C ASN A 120 5.39 9.85 5.15
N SER A 121 4.22 9.48 5.63
CA SER A 121 3.80 9.63 7.02
C SER A 121 2.87 8.50 7.43
N LEU A 122 2.73 8.28 8.74
CA LEU A 122 1.92 7.21 9.30
C LEU A 122 0.84 7.74 10.25
N ILE A 123 -0.35 7.16 10.14
CA ILE A 123 -1.38 7.23 11.18
C ILE A 123 -1.40 5.85 11.84
N VAL A 124 -1.14 5.81 13.14
CA VAL A 124 -1.12 4.57 13.93
C VAL A 124 -2.44 4.43 14.66
N PHE A 125 -3.06 3.27 14.53
CA PHE A 125 -4.25 2.91 15.29
C PHE A 125 -3.84 2.02 16.46
N ASP A 126 -4.18 2.44 17.65
CA ASP A 126 -3.98 1.67 18.89
C ASP A 126 -5.28 1.59 19.70
N GLY A 127 -5.31 0.74 20.72
CA GLY A 127 -6.48 0.60 21.59
C GLY A 127 -6.71 -0.82 22.09
N ILE A 128 -7.88 -1.03 22.64
CA ILE A 128 -8.32 -2.33 23.17
C ILE A 128 -9.32 -2.92 22.18
N PRO A 129 -9.02 -4.06 21.55
CA PRO A 129 -9.92 -4.70 20.58
C PRO A 129 -11.37 -4.80 21.10
N ALA A 130 -12.32 -4.44 20.25
CA ALA A 130 -13.77 -4.43 20.52
C ALA A 130 -14.23 -3.50 21.67
N LYS A 131 -13.37 -2.62 22.18
CA LYS A 131 -13.73 -1.65 23.23
C LYS A 131 -13.49 -0.22 22.80
N GLU A 132 -12.25 0.11 22.46
CA GLU A 132 -11.88 1.48 22.09
C GLU A 132 -10.71 1.46 21.11
N GLY A 133 -10.68 2.42 20.20
CA GLY A 133 -9.60 2.63 19.26
C GLY A 133 -9.27 4.10 19.13
N HIS A 134 -7.99 4.39 19.02
CA HIS A 134 -7.47 5.74 18.85
C HIS A 134 -6.59 5.82 17.61
N ALA A 135 -6.85 6.82 16.78
CA ALA A 135 -5.98 7.18 15.67
C ALA A 135 -4.99 8.24 16.13
N ARG A 136 -3.71 8.01 15.96
CA ARG A 136 -2.62 8.92 16.34
C ARG A 136 -1.77 9.29 15.14
N GLY A 137 -1.47 10.53 14.98
CA GLY A 137 -0.65 11.06 13.88
C GLY A 137 -1.35 12.21 13.15
N PRO A 138 -0.96 12.51 11.90
CA PRO A 138 0.12 11.82 11.16
C PRO A 138 1.51 12.04 11.77
N TYR A 139 2.32 11.00 11.79
CA TYR A 139 3.72 11.04 12.23
C TYR A 139 4.65 10.92 11.03
N GLU A 140 5.85 11.47 11.13
CA GLU A 140 6.97 11.09 10.26
C GLU A 140 7.24 9.58 10.36
N MET A 141 7.77 8.97 9.29
CA MET A 141 7.93 7.52 9.18
C MET A 141 8.66 6.90 10.37
N GLU A 142 9.82 7.45 10.76
CA GLU A 142 10.61 6.91 11.88
C GLU A 142 9.82 6.94 13.20
N LYS A 143 9.17 8.06 13.49
CA LYS A 143 8.39 8.23 14.72
C LYS A 143 7.15 7.34 14.73
N GLY A 144 6.42 7.29 13.61
CA GLY A 144 5.23 6.46 13.47
C GLY A 144 5.53 4.97 13.57
N MET A 145 6.58 4.52 12.88
CA MET A 145 7.04 3.12 12.93
C MET A 145 7.53 2.74 14.32
N ASN A 146 8.31 3.60 15.00
CA ASN A 146 8.73 3.34 16.38
C ASN A 146 7.52 3.18 17.31
N HIS A 147 6.51 4.05 17.19
CA HIS A 147 5.29 3.96 17.98
C HIS A 147 4.52 2.66 17.72
N PHE A 148 4.37 2.28 16.45
CA PHE A 148 3.70 1.04 16.05
C PHE A 148 4.44 -0.21 16.56
N LEU A 149 5.77 -0.25 16.39
CA LEU A 149 6.61 -1.39 16.80
C LEU A 149 6.70 -1.55 18.32
N ASP A 150 6.67 -0.44 19.06
CA ASP A 150 6.62 -0.45 20.53
C ASP A 150 5.34 -1.15 21.04
N GLY A 151 4.21 -0.85 20.44
CA GLY A 151 2.93 -1.51 20.76
C GLY A 151 2.92 -3.03 20.49
N LEU A 152 3.78 -3.51 19.58
CA LEU A 152 3.94 -4.92 19.24
C LEU A 152 5.08 -5.62 19.99
N ASP A 153 5.91 -4.89 20.75
CA ASP A 153 7.15 -5.38 21.41
C ASP A 153 8.13 -6.03 20.43
N ILE A 154 8.25 -5.49 19.21
CA ILE A 154 9.17 -5.97 18.18
C ILE A 154 10.11 -4.88 17.70
N THR A 155 11.24 -5.29 17.12
CA THR A 155 12.22 -4.39 16.51
C THR A 155 12.50 -4.80 15.07
N LEU A 156 12.75 -3.83 14.20
CA LEU A 156 13.07 -4.03 12.79
C LEU A 156 14.51 -3.61 12.51
N ARG A 157 15.16 -4.35 11.63
CA ARG A 157 16.46 -4.00 11.04
C ARG A 157 16.40 -4.06 9.53
N ARG A 158 17.30 -3.37 8.83
CA ARG A 158 17.55 -3.59 7.41
C ARG A 158 18.55 -4.74 7.23
N ASP A 159 18.19 -5.66 6.36
CA ASP A 159 19.12 -6.69 5.91
C ASP A 159 20.33 -6.05 5.23
N GLN A 160 21.54 -6.53 5.52
CA GLN A 160 22.78 -5.92 5.01
C GLN A 160 22.95 -6.11 3.49
N GLU A 161 22.45 -7.21 2.94
CA GLU A 161 22.62 -7.55 1.52
C GLU A 161 21.57 -6.90 0.63
N ASN A 162 20.29 -6.98 1.02
CA ASN A 162 19.18 -6.57 0.15
C ASN A 162 18.39 -5.37 0.68
N ARG A 163 18.81 -4.79 1.81
CA ARG A 163 18.17 -3.63 2.45
C ARG A 163 16.71 -3.83 2.87
N ARG A 164 16.19 -5.07 2.83
CA ARG A 164 14.81 -5.38 3.20
C ARG A 164 14.61 -5.30 4.72
N PRO A 165 13.44 -4.81 5.18
CA PRO A 165 13.09 -4.88 6.60
C PRO A 165 13.02 -6.34 7.07
N ARG A 166 13.63 -6.60 8.22
CA ARG A 166 13.54 -7.89 8.92
C ARG A 166 13.25 -7.67 10.38
N VAL A 167 12.31 -8.44 10.90
CA VAL A 167 12.04 -8.50 12.35
C VAL A 167 13.23 -9.18 13.05
N ASN A 168 13.74 -8.56 14.12
CA ASN A 168 14.74 -9.20 14.93
C ASN A 168 14.14 -10.36 15.73
N LYS A 169 14.96 -11.40 15.95
CA LYS A 169 14.55 -12.45 16.87
C LYS A 169 14.38 -11.83 18.26
N LYS A 170 13.25 -12.10 18.89
CA LYS A 170 12.94 -11.62 20.25
C LYS A 170 14.08 -11.98 21.21
N ASP A 171 14.47 -11.04 22.06
CA ASP A 171 15.55 -11.14 23.04
C ASP A 171 16.95 -11.36 22.45
N SER A 172 17.14 -11.21 21.14
CA SER A 172 18.49 -11.19 20.55
C SER A 172 19.27 -9.95 21.00
N GLN A 173 20.59 -9.97 20.85
CA GLN A 173 21.43 -8.82 21.20
C GLN A 173 21.00 -7.53 20.47
N MET A 174 20.62 -7.66 19.19
CA MET A 174 20.14 -6.53 18.39
C MET A 174 18.79 -6.02 18.89
N ASP A 175 17.84 -6.91 19.17
CA ASP A 175 16.53 -6.56 19.71
C ASP A 175 16.66 -5.81 21.04
N GLN A 176 17.46 -6.36 21.98
CA GLN A 176 17.71 -5.73 23.28
C GLN A 176 18.43 -4.38 23.16
N LYS A 177 19.35 -4.26 22.20
CA LYS A 177 20.06 -3.00 21.95
C LYS A 177 19.08 -1.93 21.46
N GLN A 178 18.30 -2.24 20.42
CA GLN A 178 17.34 -1.30 19.85
C GLN A 178 16.27 -0.87 20.86
N LYS A 179 15.76 -1.80 21.69
CA LYS A 179 14.80 -1.48 22.77
C LYS A 179 15.39 -0.53 23.81
N ARG A 180 16.65 -0.75 24.21
CA ARG A 180 17.35 0.14 25.15
C ARG A 180 17.59 1.54 24.59
N GLU A 181 17.84 1.65 23.30
CA GLU A 181 18.08 2.92 22.61
C GLU A 181 16.78 3.63 22.20
N GLY A 182 15.62 2.99 22.32
CA GLY A 182 14.35 3.50 21.86
C GLY A 182 14.24 3.65 20.33
N LYS A 183 15.11 2.92 19.59
CA LYS A 183 15.17 2.92 18.12
C LYS A 183 14.74 1.58 17.58
N LEU A 184 13.41 1.37 17.53
CA LEU A 184 12.83 0.07 17.15
C LEU A 184 12.82 -0.15 15.64
N TYR A 185 12.84 0.95 14.88
CA TYR A 185 12.81 0.99 13.44
C TYR A 185 14.16 1.42 12.89
N TYR A 186 14.87 0.51 12.27
CA TYR A 186 16.21 0.66 11.66
C TYR A 186 17.22 1.49 12.46
N SER A 187 18.12 0.82 13.11
CA SER A 187 19.34 1.44 13.68
C SER A 187 20.54 1.16 12.79
#